data_cee8579ffaa3af80441bea8f4a993e34
#
_entry.id   cee8579ffaa3af80441bea8f4a993e34
#
_cell.length_a   1.000
_cell.length_b   1.000
_cell.length_c   1.000
_cell.angle_alpha   90.00
_cell.angle_beta   90.00
_cell.angle_gamma   90.00
#
_symmetry.space_group_name_H-M   'P 1'
#
loop_
_entity.id
_entity.type
_entity.pdbx_description
1 polymer ?
#
loop_
_entity_poly.entity_id
_entity_poly.type
_entity_poly.pdbx_seq_one_letter_code
_entity_poly.pdbx_strand_id
1 'polypeptide(L)'
;MEGEIYQSLILGYPNIISYETTKTIIDQMEQNICKINIGNYQGTGFFCEIPFPDKNNMLPVFITNNHIINEKILYDENPEIEIEIKFDGIKKLNLKDRYKYTNKEYDITIIEIKITDEITNFLQLDDNIINNIINNENKNEVYINKTLYIIQYPGGNLSVSYGTLENIIKEEKGTFFHKCSTKGGSSGSPILNLNNKIIGIHRQGLNNNSNKGTFLNFPIKEFIELNYPDYNLRQYNKKYGKYLDSLSCEKINIIYGKLGDEGFKHLCELKFTNLKEMTIPNIGITSIKPLEQMKLDKLEVLGLCDNIIPDITPLSKVNMKELKLLDLSSMNISDISVFEKVNFEKLEKLNFGYNNISDISVLEKVNFKELKELDFHNNFISDIKVLENVHFEKLEILNFNMNKITDINILDNVQFKFLRQLLLNNNNISDVKKFNKVKFRKLEKLELKNNNLSYEQIKYIFANLKSKFFK
;
A
#
# COMPACT_ATOMS: atom_id res chain seq x y z
N MET A 1 30.77 68.94 0.19
CA MET A 1 29.41 68.47 -0.02
C MET A 1 29.56 67.18 -0.85
N GLU A 2 29.65 66.02 -0.17
CA GLU A 2 29.65 64.74 -0.82
C GLU A 2 28.20 64.44 -1.18
N GLY A 3 27.93 64.32 -2.49
CA GLY A 3 26.61 63.97 -2.97
C GLY A 3 26.35 62.50 -2.70
N GLU A 4 25.43 62.21 -1.81
CA GLU A 4 24.87 60.89 -1.66
C GLU A 4 24.18 60.47 -2.99
N ILE A 5 24.78 59.52 -3.69
CA ILE A 5 24.15 58.88 -4.86
C ILE A 5 23.09 57.98 -4.34
N TYR A 6 21.84 58.44 -4.35
CA TYR A 6 20.68 57.58 -4.10
C TYR A 6 20.51 56.59 -5.26
N GLN A 7 20.93 55.33 -5.06
CA GLN A 7 20.56 54.26 -5.95
C GLN A 7 19.13 53.83 -5.62
N SER A 8 18.16 54.26 -6.40
CA SER A 8 16.77 53.79 -6.28
C SER A 8 16.58 52.52 -7.11
N LEU A 9 16.15 51.43 -6.47
CA LEU A 9 15.63 50.24 -7.15
C LEU A 9 14.37 50.66 -7.94
N ILE A 10 14.41 50.51 -9.27
CA ILE A 10 13.24 50.78 -10.12
C ILE A 10 12.30 49.59 -10.02
N LEU A 11 11.13 49.80 -9.44
CA LEU A 11 10.09 48.76 -9.33
C LEU A 11 9.69 48.23 -10.71
N GLY A 12 9.68 46.89 -10.85
CA GLY A 12 9.30 46.19 -12.09
C GLY A 12 10.49 45.88 -13.04
N TYR A 13 11.70 46.21 -12.68
CA TYR A 13 12.91 45.83 -13.41
C TYR A 13 13.75 44.84 -12.62
N PRO A 14 14.50 43.93 -13.31
CA PRO A 14 15.38 42.97 -12.65
C PRO A 14 16.45 43.66 -11.78
N ASN A 15 16.72 43.09 -10.61
CA ASN A 15 17.80 43.58 -9.73
C ASN A 15 19.18 43.31 -10.35
N ILE A 16 20.19 44.08 -9.86
CA ILE A 16 21.60 43.85 -10.22
C ILE A 16 22.05 42.47 -9.75
N ILE A 17 22.81 41.77 -10.59
CA ILE A 17 23.32 40.44 -10.35
C ILE A 17 24.79 40.50 -10.02
N SER A 18 25.21 39.88 -8.92
CA SER A 18 26.60 39.86 -8.49
C SER A 18 27.47 38.97 -9.39
N TYR A 19 28.77 39.16 -9.33
CA TYR A 19 29.75 38.32 -10.01
C TYR A 19 29.60 36.83 -9.55
N GLU A 20 29.50 36.61 -8.26
CA GLU A 20 29.35 35.25 -7.71
C GLU A 20 28.06 34.55 -8.19
N THR A 21 26.95 35.29 -8.19
CA THR A 21 25.68 34.78 -8.75
C THR A 21 25.83 34.41 -10.23
N THR A 22 26.52 35.28 -11.02
CA THR A 22 26.75 35.01 -12.44
C THR A 22 27.60 33.76 -12.67
N LYS A 23 28.64 33.55 -11.86
CA LYS A 23 29.48 32.34 -11.91
C LYS A 23 28.65 31.09 -11.63
N THR A 24 27.86 31.12 -10.56
CA THR A 24 26.96 29.99 -10.23
C THR A 24 25.96 29.71 -11.36
N ILE A 25 25.42 30.73 -12.02
CA ILE A 25 24.52 30.55 -13.17
C ILE A 25 25.22 29.81 -14.31
N ILE A 26 26.47 30.17 -14.60
CA ILE A 26 27.26 29.49 -15.64
C ILE A 26 27.46 28.02 -15.28
N ASP A 27 27.87 27.71 -14.05
CA ASP A 27 28.04 26.34 -13.58
C ASP A 27 26.72 25.54 -13.70
N GLN A 28 25.58 26.15 -13.32
CA GLN A 28 24.26 25.55 -13.45
C GLN A 28 23.86 25.29 -14.90
N MET A 29 24.16 26.23 -15.81
CA MET A 29 23.92 26.07 -17.26
C MET A 29 24.67 24.89 -17.84
N GLU A 30 25.86 24.64 -17.38
CA GLU A 30 26.76 23.63 -17.92
C GLU A 30 26.44 22.19 -17.44
N GLN A 31 25.96 22.06 -16.21
CA GLN A 31 25.91 20.78 -15.51
C GLN A 31 24.48 20.28 -15.17
N ASN A 32 23.53 21.20 -15.02
CA ASN A 32 22.23 20.86 -14.43
C ASN A 32 21.07 20.94 -15.42
N ILE A 33 21.30 21.44 -16.62
CA ILE A 33 20.27 21.68 -17.62
C ILE A 33 20.55 20.84 -18.85
N CYS A 34 19.52 20.24 -19.41
CA CYS A 34 19.64 19.50 -20.65
C CYS A 34 18.62 19.93 -21.69
N LYS A 35 18.98 19.72 -22.93
CA LYS A 35 18.08 19.79 -24.07
C LYS A 35 17.40 18.45 -24.26
N ILE A 36 16.12 18.47 -24.58
CA ILE A 36 15.31 17.29 -24.86
C ILE A 36 14.88 17.36 -26.31
N ASN A 37 15.08 16.26 -27.05
CA ASN A 37 14.59 16.09 -28.41
C ASN A 37 13.83 14.77 -28.48
N ILE A 38 12.48 14.82 -28.61
CA ILE A 38 11.63 13.62 -28.72
C ILE A 38 10.72 13.79 -29.93
N GLY A 39 11.01 13.05 -31.03
CA GLY A 39 10.31 13.21 -32.29
C GLY A 39 10.38 14.67 -32.79
N ASN A 40 9.25 15.32 -32.91
CA ASN A 40 9.14 16.74 -33.34
C ASN A 40 9.14 17.73 -32.16
N TYR A 41 9.24 17.26 -30.91
CA TYR A 41 9.21 18.10 -29.71
C TYR A 41 10.62 18.45 -29.26
N GLN A 42 10.85 19.74 -29.01
CA GLN A 42 12.07 20.24 -28.39
C GLN A 42 11.70 20.94 -27.09
N GLY A 43 12.50 20.74 -26.07
CA GLY A 43 12.30 21.35 -24.77
C GLY A 43 13.57 21.39 -23.94
N THR A 44 13.42 21.92 -22.76
CA THR A 44 14.44 21.98 -21.73
C THR A 44 14.04 21.04 -20.60
N GLY A 45 15.00 20.39 -19.98
CA GLY A 45 14.84 19.68 -18.72
C GLY A 45 15.95 20.06 -17.76
N PHE A 46 15.77 19.75 -16.50
CA PHE A 46 16.77 20.03 -15.47
C PHE A 46 16.79 18.96 -14.39
N PHE A 47 17.93 18.86 -13.73
CA PHE A 47 18.17 17.95 -12.62
C PHE A 47 18.13 18.71 -11.31
N CYS A 48 17.36 18.21 -10.34
CA CYS A 48 17.31 18.79 -9.01
C CYS A 48 17.09 17.71 -7.95
N GLU A 49 17.27 18.10 -6.69
CA GLU A 49 16.93 17.26 -5.55
C GLU A 49 15.61 17.72 -4.94
N ILE A 50 14.72 16.75 -4.66
CA ILE A 50 13.44 17.00 -3.99
C ILE A 50 13.37 16.24 -2.66
N PRO A 51 12.65 16.76 -1.64
CA PRO A 51 12.44 16.01 -0.40
C PRO A 51 11.59 14.75 -0.68
N PHE A 52 12.19 13.56 -0.43
CA PHE A 52 11.48 12.28 -0.57
C PHE A 52 12.24 11.17 0.16
N PRO A 53 11.61 10.39 1.03
CA PRO A 53 10.20 10.46 1.44
C PRO A 53 9.87 11.62 2.38
N ASP A 54 10.89 12.30 2.92
CA ASP A 54 10.77 13.39 3.87
C ASP A 54 11.90 14.42 3.68
N LYS A 55 11.92 15.46 4.52
CA LYS A 55 12.89 16.57 4.44
C LYS A 55 14.36 16.20 4.69
N ASN A 56 14.62 15.07 5.35
CA ASN A 56 15.98 14.65 5.70
C ASN A 56 16.59 13.75 4.61
N ASN A 57 15.75 13.34 3.66
CA ASN A 57 16.13 12.49 2.55
C ASN A 57 15.84 13.23 1.24
N MET A 58 16.86 13.43 0.44
CA MET A 58 16.73 14.10 -0.85
C MET A 58 16.81 13.08 -1.97
N LEU A 59 15.84 13.14 -2.89
CA LEU A 59 15.79 12.27 -4.07
C LEU A 59 16.22 13.06 -5.29
N PRO A 60 17.28 12.63 -6.00
CA PRO A 60 17.63 13.17 -7.30
C PRO A 60 16.53 12.90 -8.33
N VAL A 61 16.10 13.95 -9.03
CA VAL A 61 15.06 13.86 -10.07
C VAL A 61 15.41 14.67 -11.30
N PHE A 62 14.85 14.24 -12.41
CA PHE A 62 14.76 14.98 -13.66
C PHE A 62 13.36 15.56 -13.80
N ILE A 63 13.28 16.84 -14.15
CA ILE A 63 12.00 17.57 -14.30
C ILE A 63 11.93 18.24 -15.68
N THR A 64 10.76 18.11 -16.32
CA THR A 64 10.39 18.79 -17.56
C THR A 64 8.87 18.98 -17.66
N ASN A 65 8.36 19.51 -18.77
CA ASN A 65 6.92 19.62 -18.97
C ASN A 65 6.26 18.32 -19.43
N ASN A 66 4.98 18.16 -19.07
CA ASN A 66 4.15 17.04 -19.53
C ASN A 66 3.96 17.04 -21.06
N HIS A 67 3.83 18.18 -21.70
CA HIS A 67 3.70 18.22 -23.16
C HIS A 67 5.00 17.81 -23.89
N ILE A 68 6.15 17.76 -23.22
CA ILE A 68 7.43 17.21 -23.73
C ILE A 68 7.50 15.71 -23.47
N ILE A 69 7.33 15.28 -22.22
CA ILE A 69 7.32 13.88 -21.78
C ILE A 69 5.99 13.58 -21.12
N ASN A 70 5.07 13.03 -21.87
CA ASN A 70 3.71 12.71 -21.40
C ASN A 70 3.58 11.25 -20.93
N GLU A 71 2.37 10.88 -20.50
CA GLU A 71 2.06 9.52 -20.04
C GLU A 71 2.42 8.45 -21.06
N LYS A 72 2.22 8.68 -22.37
CA LYS A 72 2.52 7.70 -23.40
C LYS A 72 4.00 7.37 -23.48
N ILE A 73 4.87 8.38 -23.33
CA ILE A 73 6.33 8.20 -23.32
C ILE A 73 6.76 7.58 -22.00
N LEU A 74 6.19 8.08 -20.87
CA LEU A 74 6.60 7.71 -19.53
C LEU A 74 6.28 6.25 -19.17
N TYR A 75 5.20 5.70 -19.73
CA TYR A 75 4.67 4.36 -19.45
C TYR A 75 4.64 3.44 -20.68
N ASP A 76 5.49 3.72 -21.69
CA ASP A 76 5.73 2.83 -22.84
C ASP A 76 6.24 1.45 -22.35
N GLU A 77 6.17 0.43 -23.21
CA GLU A 77 6.73 -0.91 -22.91
C GLU A 77 8.24 -0.88 -22.71
N ASN A 78 8.95 -0.04 -23.47
CA ASN A 78 10.39 0.21 -23.38
C ASN A 78 10.66 1.72 -23.25
N PRO A 79 10.35 2.33 -22.10
CA PRO A 79 10.39 3.76 -21.95
C PRO A 79 11.84 4.24 -21.85
N GLU A 80 12.32 4.90 -22.89
CA GLU A 80 13.66 5.50 -22.95
C GLU A 80 13.57 6.92 -23.53
N ILE A 81 14.37 7.84 -22.98
CA ILE A 81 14.52 9.20 -23.51
C ILE A 81 15.98 9.53 -23.72
N GLU A 82 16.25 10.35 -24.75
CA GLU A 82 17.56 10.95 -24.99
C GLU A 82 17.57 12.41 -24.53
N ILE A 83 18.59 12.77 -23.75
CA ILE A 83 18.84 14.12 -23.27
C ILE A 83 20.25 14.53 -23.63
N GLU A 84 20.46 15.82 -23.95
CA GLU A 84 21.75 16.39 -24.29
C GLU A 84 22.19 17.38 -23.22
N ILE A 85 23.27 17.06 -22.50
CA ILE A 85 23.90 17.91 -21.49
C ILE A 85 25.14 18.54 -22.16
N LYS A 86 25.36 19.85 -21.98
CA LYS A 86 26.33 20.61 -22.76
C LYS A 86 27.74 20.01 -22.81
N PHE A 87 28.25 19.51 -21.70
CA PHE A 87 29.60 18.93 -21.62
C PHE A 87 29.63 17.41 -21.54
N ASP A 88 28.53 16.78 -21.09
CA ASP A 88 28.44 15.32 -20.97
C ASP A 88 27.92 14.64 -22.25
N GLY A 89 27.44 15.46 -23.23
CA GLY A 89 26.90 14.94 -24.48
C GLY A 89 25.50 14.32 -24.33
N ILE A 90 25.20 13.37 -25.22
CA ILE A 90 23.90 12.69 -25.23
C ILE A 90 23.93 11.53 -24.24
N LYS A 91 22.95 11.52 -23.34
CA LYS A 91 22.68 10.43 -22.39
C LYS A 91 21.32 9.81 -22.68
N LYS A 92 21.24 8.49 -22.51
CA LYS A 92 19.98 7.72 -22.59
C LYS A 92 19.50 7.35 -21.22
N LEU A 93 18.28 7.75 -20.88
CA LEU A 93 17.65 7.41 -19.61
C LEU A 93 16.58 6.33 -19.85
N ASN A 94 16.79 5.14 -19.31
CA ASN A 94 15.76 4.12 -19.23
C ASN A 94 14.81 4.47 -18.09
N LEU A 95 13.51 4.64 -18.38
CA LEU A 95 12.51 5.09 -17.41
C LEU A 95 11.83 3.94 -16.66
N LYS A 96 12.25 2.70 -16.85
CA LYS A 96 11.69 1.53 -16.17
C LYS A 96 12.11 1.49 -14.70
N ASP A 97 11.18 1.04 -13.84
CA ASP A 97 11.42 0.81 -12.40
C ASP A 97 11.93 2.05 -11.63
N ARG A 98 11.38 3.23 -11.97
CA ARG A 98 11.67 4.52 -11.31
C ARG A 98 10.43 5.08 -10.62
N TYR A 99 10.65 5.90 -9.61
CA TYR A 99 9.60 6.81 -9.14
C TYR A 99 9.34 7.86 -10.23
N LYS A 100 8.09 8.02 -10.61
CA LYS A 100 7.71 8.95 -11.68
C LYS A 100 6.33 9.52 -11.46
N TYR A 101 6.13 10.70 -12.00
CA TYR A 101 4.88 11.43 -11.92
C TYR A 101 4.74 12.32 -13.14
N THR A 102 3.56 12.43 -13.68
CA THR A 102 3.22 13.38 -14.72
C THR A 102 1.82 13.92 -14.53
N ASN A 103 1.63 15.21 -14.79
CA ASN A 103 0.35 15.87 -14.61
C ASN A 103 0.16 16.95 -15.68
N LYS A 104 -0.96 16.87 -16.39
CA LYS A 104 -1.28 17.77 -17.48
C LYS A 104 -1.74 19.18 -17.02
N GLU A 105 -2.38 19.26 -15.85
CA GLU A 105 -2.85 20.56 -15.31
C GLU A 105 -1.66 21.44 -14.88
N TYR A 106 -0.67 20.86 -14.20
CA TYR A 106 0.58 21.53 -13.87
C TYR A 106 1.56 21.61 -15.04
N ASP A 107 1.30 20.85 -16.10
CA ASP A 107 2.19 20.66 -17.25
C ASP A 107 3.60 20.26 -16.83
N ILE A 108 3.73 19.23 -16.01
CA ILE A 108 4.99 18.77 -15.44
C ILE A 108 5.14 17.24 -15.48
N THR A 109 6.37 16.81 -15.65
CA THR A 109 6.82 15.41 -15.48
C THR A 109 8.05 15.38 -14.59
N ILE A 110 8.05 14.50 -13.59
CA ILE A 110 9.12 14.30 -12.60
C ILE A 110 9.53 12.83 -12.65
N ILE A 111 10.84 12.57 -12.77
CA ILE A 111 11.41 11.22 -12.95
C ILE A 111 12.61 11.06 -12.03
N GLU A 112 12.66 9.99 -11.24
CA GLU A 112 13.83 9.63 -10.41
C GLU A 112 15.09 9.49 -11.26
N ILE A 113 16.22 10.02 -10.78
CA ILE A 113 17.55 9.78 -11.33
C ILE A 113 18.27 8.76 -10.45
N LYS A 114 18.80 7.71 -11.10
CA LYS A 114 19.54 6.62 -10.46
C LYS A 114 21.05 6.87 -10.56
N ILE A 115 21.82 6.29 -9.66
CA ILE A 115 23.29 6.33 -9.69
C ILE A 115 23.85 5.84 -11.03
N THR A 116 23.17 4.86 -11.66
CA THR A 116 23.56 4.31 -12.96
C THR A 116 23.42 5.28 -14.13
N ASP A 117 22.75 6.44 -13.95
CA ASP A 117 22.62 7.47 -14.98
C ASP A 117 23.85 8.37 -15.06
N GLU A 118 24.75 8.26 -14.07
CA GLU A 118 26.00 9.03 -14.01
C GLU A 118 25.77 10.56 -14.06
N ILE A 119 24.69 11.02 -13.41
CA ILE A 119 24.37 12.43 -13.21
C ILE A 119 24.68 12.77 -11.76
N THR A 120 25.57 13.71 -11.55
CA THR A 120 26.12 14.01 -10.21
C THR A 120 25.79 15.41 -9.70
N ASN A 121 25.31 16.28 -10.57
CA ASN A 121 25.04 17.68 -10.23
C ASN A 121 23.55 17.97 -10.26
N PHE A 122 23.04 18.59 -9.20
CA PHE A 122 21.62 18.84 -9.01
C PHE A 122 21.38 20.28 -8.52
N LEU A 123 20.38 20.93 -9.09
CA LEU A 123 19.89 22.21 -8.60
C LEU A 123 19.17 22.02 -7.25
N GLN A 124 19.14 23.05 -6.44
CA GLN A 124 18.44 23.04 -5.16
C GLN A 124 17.13 23.81 -5.23
N LEU A 125 16.11 23.29 -4.56
CA LEU A 125 14.86 24.01 -4.35
C LEU A 125 15.05 25.18 -3.39
N ASP A 126 14.26 26.23 -3.56
CA ASP A 126 14.16 27.32 -2.58
C ASP A 126 13.53 26.83 -1.27
N ASP A 127 14.02 27.37 -0.15
CA ASP A 127 13.62 26.93 1.19
C ASP A 127 12.13 27.15 1.45
N ASN A 128 11.51 28.20 0.88
CA ASN A 128 10.08 28.43 0.99
C ASN A 128 9.28 27.38 0.20
N ILE A 129 9.77 26.92 -0.96
CA ILE A 129 9.16 25.83 -1.71
C ILE A 129 9.19 24.54 -0.88
N ILE A 130 10.34 24.21 -0.27
CA ILE A 130 10.50 23.05 0.61
C ILE A 130 9.55 23.15 1.82
N ASN A 131 9.48 24.30 2.48
CA ASN A 131 8.60 24.50 3.62
C ASN A 131 7.11 24.39 3.25
N ASN A 132 6.71 24.87 2.08
CA ASN A 132 5.36 24.73 1.57
C ASN A 132 4.99 23.26 1.31
N ILE A 133 5.93 22.42 0.85
CA ILE A 133 5.75 20.98 0.69
C ILE A 133 5.52 20.31 2.05
N ILE A 134 6.43 20.57 3.01
CA ILE A 134 6.47 19.87 4.30
C ILE A 134 5.28 20.25 5.18
N ASN A 135 5.00 21.57 5.29
CA ASN A 135 3.98 22.09 6.20
C ASN A 135 2.59 22.17 5.57
N ASN A 136 2.45 21.73 4.31
CA ASN A 136 1.21 21.87 3.54
C ASN A 136 0.73 23.32 3.45
N GLU A 137 1.66 24.27 3.26
CA GLU A 137 1.40 25.68 3.17
C GLU A 137 1.40 26.17 1.71
N ASN A 138 0.93 27.40 1.49
CA ASN A 138 1.01 28.10 0.20
C ASN A 138 1.42 29.55 0.41
N LYS A 139 2.69 29.78 0.69
CA LYS A 139 3.26 31.13 0.92
C LYS A 139 4.06 31.62 -0.30
N ASN A 140 3.54 31.38 -1.51
CA ASN A 140 4.23 31.73 -2.75
C ASN A 140 4.16 33.21 -3.10
N GLU A 141 3.29 34.01 -2.45
CA GLU A 141 3.19 35.46 -2.64
C GLU A 141 4.50 36.20 -2.34
N VAL A 142 5.41 35.63 -1.56
CA VAL A 142 6.74 36.16 -1.27
C VAL A 142 7.60 36.41 -2.53
N TYR A 143 7.28 35.76 -3.64
CA TYR A 143 7.98 35.88 -4.91
C TYR A 143 7.43 36.97 -5.83
N ILE A 144 6.27 37.57 -5.53
CA ILE A 144 5.65 38.62 -6.34
C ILE A 144 6.59 39.81 -6.41
N ASN A 145 6.79 40.33 -7.62
CA ASN A 145 7.72 41.43 -7.96
C ASN A 145 9.19 41.13 -7.66
N LYS A 146 9.57 39.89 -7.38
CA LYS A 146 10.98 39.51 -7.23
C LYS A 146 11.60 39.20 -8.58
N THR A 147 12.91 39.53 -8.69
CA THR A 147 13.71 39.16 -9.84
C THR A 147 13.93 37.68 -9.89
N LEU A 148 13.74 37.12 -11.08
CA LEU A 148 13.91 35.71 -11.43
C LEU A 148 14.80 35.57 -12.65
N TYR A 149 15.36 34.39 -12.86
CA TYR A 149 15.97 34.04 -14.12
C TYR A 149 15.58 32.62 -14.55
N ILE A 150 15.69 32.35 -15.84
CA ILE A 150 15.41 31.09 -16.49
C ILE A 150 16.65 30.61 -17.24
N ILE A 151 17.06 29.40 -17.04
CA ILE A 151 18.07 28.71 -17.88
C ILE A 151 17.35 27.82 -18.86
N GLN A 152 17.61 27.98 -20.15
CA GLN A 152 16.75 27.44 -21.20
C GLN A 152 17.51 27.15 -22.51
N TYR A 153 16.90 26.39 -23.43
CA TYR A 153 17.38 26.15 -24.79
C TYR A 153 16.45 26.78 -25.86
N PRO A 154 16.28 28.10 -25.91
CA PRO A 154 15.43 28.75 -26.90
C PRO A 154 16.02 28.58 -28.33
N GLY A 155 15.27 27.90 -29.22
CA GLY A 155 15.76 27.56 -30.54
C GLY A 155 16.96 26.61 -30.53
N GLY A 156 17.14 25.84 -29.45
CA GLY A 156 18.21 24.84 -29.31
C GLY A 156 19.54 25.37 -28.75
N ASN A 157 19.67 26.65 -28.43
CA ASN A 157 20.88 27.25 -27.87
C ASN A 157 20.73 27.49 -26.38
N LEU A 158 21.71 27.06 -25.57
CA LEU A 158 21.72 27.30 -24.12
C LEU A 158 21.83 28.79 -23.80
N SER A 159 20.90 29.29 -23.03
CA SER A 159 20.76 30.73 -22.76
C SER A 159 20.18 30.99 -21.37
N VAL A 160 20.40 32.18 -20.85
CA VAL A 160 19.74 32.66 -19.63
C VAL A 160 18.96 33.95 -19.94
N SER A 161 17.78 34.10 -19.33
CA SER A 161 17.01 35.34 -19.37
C SER A 161 16.50 35.72 -17.99
N TYR A 162 16.36 37.00 -17.76
CA TYR A 162 15.96 37.61 -16.49
C TYR A 162 14.61 38.26 -16.63
N GLY A 163 13.86 38.33 -15.54
CA GLY A 163 12.57 38.98 -15.47
C GLY A 163 12.06 39.05 -14.03
N THR A 164 10.79 39.32 -13.86
CA THR A 164 10.14 39.37 -12.55
C THR A 164 8.92 38.44 -12.53
N LEU A 165 8.55 37.94 -11.35
CA LEU A 165 7.26 37.32 -11.15
C LEU A 165 6.20 38.42 -11.03
N GLU A 166 5.16 38.36 -11.87
CA GLU A 166 4.15 39.43 -11.89
C GLU A 166 3.03 39.17 -10.88
N ASN A 167 2.36 38.03 -11.01
CA ASN A 167 1.23 37.66 -10.16
C ASN A 167 1.00 36.16 -10.16
N ILE A 168 0.21 35.70 -9.18
CA ILE A 168 -0.23 34.32 -9.04
C ILE A 168 -1.67 34.21 -9.56
N ILE A 169 -1.95 33.19 -10.37
CA ILE A 169 -3.28 32.93 -10.92
C ILE A 169 -4.08 32.13 -9.91
N LYS A 170 -5.10 32.74 -9.31
CA LYS A 170 -5.89 32.09 -8.25
C LYS A 170 -6.76 30.95 -8.77
N GLU A 171 -7.22 31.03 -10.01
CA GLU A 171 -8.09 30.07 -10.69
C GLU A 171 -7.33 28.83 -11.18
N GLU A 172 -6.00 28.92 -11.32
CA GLU A 172 -5.14 27.81 -11.75
C GLU A 172 -4.14 27.51 -10.64
N LYS A 173 -4.39 26.43 -9.89
CA LYS A 173 -3.56 26.02 -8.74
C LYS A 173 -2.08 25.95 -9.11
N GLY A 174 -1.25 26.66 -8.36
CA GLY A 174 0.20 26.67 -8.53
C GLY A 174 0.72 27.42 -9.74
N THR A 175 -0.13 28.13 -10.49
CA THR A 175 0.26 28.86 -11.72
C THR A 175 0.57 30.33 -11.41
N PHE A 176 1.60 30.85 -12.07
CA PHE A 176 1.98 32.27 -11.98
C PHE A 176 2.41 32.83 -13.34
N PHE A 177 2.42 34.18 -13.45
CA PHE A 177 2.96 34.89 -14.60
C PHE A 177 4.34 35.46 -14.30
N HIS A 178 5.22 35.45 -15.33
CA HIS A 178 6.57 36.05 -15.26
C HIS A 178 7.00 36.74 -16.57
N LYS A 179 7.98 37.63 -16.47
CA LYS A 179 8.51 38.44 -17.58
C LYS A 179 9.85 37.98 -18.13
N CYS A 180 10.35 36.82 -17.80
CA CYS A 180 11.57 36.35 -18.45
C CYS A 180 11.31 36.06 -19.94
N SER A 181 12.21 36.49 -20.83
CA SER A 181 12.08 36.24 -22.27
C SER A 181 12.26 34.80 -22.62
N THR A 182 11.34 34.24 -23.43
CA THR A 182 11.32 32.85 -23.85
C THR A 182 11.02 32.68 -25.35
N LYS A 183 11.41 31.55 -25.95
CA LYS A 183 11.11 31.17 -27.33
C LYS A 183 10.82 29.68 -27.39
N GLY A 184 10.49 29.13 -28.56
CA GLY A 184 10.36 27.69 -28.76
C GLY A 184 11.60 26.93 -28.26
N GLY A 185 11.40 25.86 -27.48
CA GLY A 185 12.45 25.11 -26.80
C GLY A 185 12.68 25.52 -25.33
N SER A 186 12.06 26.63 -24.86
CA SER A 186 12.16 27.07 -23.45
C SER A 186 11.23 26.30 -22.51
N SER A 187 10.25 25.56 -23.02
CA SER A 187 9.35 24.73 -22.20
C SER A 187 10.15 23.73 -21.35
N GLY A 188 9.81 23.61 -20.07
CA GLY A 188 10.50 22.72 -19.13
C GLY A 188 11.71 23.36 -18.43
N SER A 189 12.00 24.63 -18.70
CA SER A 189 13.13 25.35 -18.06
C SER A 189 12.85 25.63 -16.59
N PRO A 190 13.87 25.49 -15.71
CA PRO A 190 13.75 25.90 -14.31
C PRO A 190 13.65 27.43 -14.20
N ILE A 191 12.83 27.88 -13.27
CA ILE A 191 12.72 29.27 -12.88
C ILE A 191 13.35 29.40 -11.50
N LEU A 192 14.39 30.24 -11.42
CA LEU A 192 15.23 30.41 -10.24
C LEU A 192 15.14 31.84 -9.69
N ASN A 193 15.33 31.97 -8.39
CA ASN A 193 15.52 33.24 -7.72
C ASN A 193 17.00 33.67 -7.71
N LEU A 194 17.31 34.89 -7.23
CA LEU A 194 18.69 35.39 -7.17
C LEU A 194 19.60 34.68 -6.16
N ASN A 195 19.05 33.78 -5.33
CA ASN A 195 19.83 32.88 -4.50
C ASN A 195 20.21 31.60 -5.23
N ASN A 196 20.02 31.54 -6.55
CA ASN A 196 20.31 30.40 -7.43
C ASN A 196 19.49 29.11 -7.09
N LYS A 197 18.31 29.29 -6.46
CA LYS A 197 17.43 28.21 -6.05
C LYS A 197 16.15 28.20 -6.88
N ILE A 198 15.64 26.98 -7.20
CA ILE A 198 14.46 26.79 -8.03
C ILE A 198 13.20 27.11 -7.25
N ILE A 199 12.29 27.85 -7.87
CA ILE A 199 10.94 28.10 -7.36
C ILE A 199 9.86 27.46 -8.25
N GLY A 200 10.13 27.27 -9.54
CA GLY A 200 9.13 26.84 -10.49
C GLY A 200 9.71 26.33 -11.80
N ILE A 201 8.81 26.02 -12.72
CA ILE A 201 9.10 25.56 -14.08
C ILE A 201 8.35 26.42 -15.10
N HIS A 202 8.98 26.78 -16.21
CA HIS A 202 8.35 27.48 -17.32
C HIS A 202 7.45 26.54 -18.11
N ARG A 203 6.21 26.98 -18.39
CA ARG A 203 5.22 26.20 -19.16
C ARG A 203 5.13 26.66 -20.61
N GLN A 204 4.72 27.91 -20.82
CA GLN A 204 4.45 28.45 -22.16
C GLN A 204 4.51 29.97 -22.21
N GLY A 205 4.82 30.51 -23.39
CA GLY A 205 4.68 31.92 -23.71
C GLY A 205 3.23 32.28 -24.02
N LEU A 206 2.84 33.52 -23.75
CA LEU A 206 1.55 34.12 -24.10
C LEU A 206 1.73 35.28 -25.06
N ASN A 207 0.69 35.64 -25.82
CA ASN A 207 0.73 36.70 -26.82
C ASN A 207 0.83 38.13 -26.24
N ASN A 208 0.75 38.30 -24.92
CA ASN A 208 0.70 39.58 -24.22
C ASN A 208 2.02 39.96 -23.47
N ASN A 209 3.17 39.48 -23.93
CA ASN A 209 4.48 39.66 -23.31
C ASN A 209 4.59 39.12 -21.87
N SER A 210 3.73 38.20 -21.46
CA SER A 210 3.83 37.45 -20.23
C SER A 210 4.01 35.96 -20.53
N ASN A 211 4.59 35.23 -19.61
CA ASN A 211 4.81 33.79 -19.69
C ASN A 211 4.20 33.12 -18.48
N LYS A 212 3.72 31.88 -18.64
CA LYS A 212 3.20 31.05 -17.54
C LYS A 212 4.30 30.17 -16.96
N GLY A 213 4.31 30.06 -15.63
CA GLY A 213 5.10 29.08 -14.88
C GLY A 213 4.26 28.34 -13.86
N THR A 214 4.78 27.21 -13.38
CA THR A 214 4.20 26.42 -12.29
C THR A 214 5.16 26.41 -11.09
N PHE A 215 4.67 26.70 -9.88
CA PHE A 215 5.43 26.50 -8.64
C PHE A 215 5.60 25.01 -8.37
N LEU A 216 6.81 24.61 -7.98
CA LEU A 216 7.14 23.20 -7.79
C LEU A 216 6.57 22.55 -6.52
N ASN A 217 6.18 23.33 -5.51
CA ASN A 217 5.64 22.75 -4.27
C ASN A 217 4.40 21.87 -4.48
N PHE A 218 3.50 22.24 -5.39
CA PHE A 218 2.29 21.45 -5.65
C PHE A 218 2.57 20.11 -6.33
N PRO A 219 3.24 20.05 -7.51
CA PRO A 219 3.49 18.79 -8.19
C PRO A 219 4.48 17.89 -7.44
N ILE A 220 5.45 18.45 -6.71
CA ILE A 220 6.36 17.64 -5.87
C ILE A 220 5.57 16.97 -4.74
N LYS A 221 4.62 17.67 -4.12
CA LYS A 221 3.77 17.06 -3.10
C LYS A 221 2.96 15.88 -3.66
N GLU A 222 2.34 16.06 -4.82
CA GLU A 222 1.59 14.97 -5.47
C GLU A 222 2.51 13.82 -5.90
N PHE A 223 3.74 14.11 -6.35
CA PHE A 223 4.77 13.08 -6.61
C PHE A 223 5.06 12.26 -5.35
N ILE A 224 5.24 12.91 -4.19
CA ILE A 224 5.50 12.25 -2.91
C ILE A 224 4.31 11.35 -2.54
N GLU A 225 3.10 11.88 -2.56
CA GLU A 225 1.88 11.15 -2.22
C GLU A 225 1.66 9.91 -3.10
N LEU A 226 1.96 10.03 -4.39
CA LEU A 226 1.84 8.93 -5.35
C LEU A 226 2.88 7.82 -5.12
N ASN A 227 4.13 8.19 -4.85
CA ASN A 227 5.25 7.24 -4.83
C ASN A 227 5.61 6.74 -3.42
N TYR A 228 5.09 7.36 -2.36
CA TYR A 228 5.37 6.99 -0.98
C TYR A 228 4.97 5.54 -0.64
N PRO A 229 3.83 5.00 -1.12
CA PRO A 229 3.49 3.59 -0.91
C PRO A 229 4.51 2.62 -1.50
N ASP A 230 5.00 2.84 -2.72
CA ASP A 230 6.03 2.00 -3.35
C ASP A 230 7.39 2.12 -2.65
N TYR A 231 7.74 3.30 -2.14
CA TYR A 231 8.91 3.48 -1.29
C TYR A 231 8.83 2.59 -0.04
N ASN A 232 7.71 2.62 0.68
CA ASN A 232 7.51 1.81 1.87
C ASN A 232 7.60 0.31 1.56
N LEU A 233 7.03 -0.13 0.45
CA LEU A 233 7.13 -1.52 -0.01
C LEU A 233 8.59 -1.91 -0.28
N ARG A 234 9.37 -1.07 -0.96
CA ARG A 234 10.79 -1.32 -1.21
C ARG A 234 11.60 -1.39 0.08
N GLN A 235 11.32 -0.50 1.07
CA GLN A 235 11.97 -0.55 2.38
C GLN A 235 11.60 -1.81 3.16
N TYR A 236 10.32 -2.21 3.15
CA TYR A 236 9.86 -3.45 3.74
C TYR A 236 10.60 -4.66 3.15
N ASN A 237 10.62 -4.78 1.82
CA ASN A 237 11.29 -5.88 1.12
C ASN A 237 12.80 -5.90 1.39
N LYS A 238 13.45 -4.75 1.51
CA LYS A 238 14.89 -4.64 1.85
C LYS A 238 15.16 -5.12 3.28
N LYS A 239 14.30 -4.76 4.24
CA LYS A 239 14.49 -5.07 5.67
C LYS A 239 14.15 -6.53 5.99
N TYR A 240 13.07 -7.08 5.39
CA TYR A 240 12.51 -8.39 5.77
C TYR A 240 12.69 -9.48 4.70
N GLY A 241 13.34 -9.17 3.61
CA GLY A 241 13.45 -10.05 2.45
C GLY A 241 12.37 -9.77 1.40
N LYS A 242 12.60 -10.21 0.18
CA LYS A 242 11.69 -9.97 -0.95
C LYS A 242 10.49 -10.93 -0.89
N TYR A 243 9.43 -10.53 -0.18
CA TYR A 243 8.19 -11.31 -0.07
C TYR A 243 7.04 -10.74 -0.91
N LEU A 244 7.14 -9.47 -1.33
CA LEU A 244 6.03 -8.74 -1.94
C LEU A 244 6.49 -8.04 -3.23
N ASP A 245 5.78 -8.29 -4.31
CA ASP A 245 6.09 -7.67 -5.61
C ASP A 245 5.33 -6.37 -5.86
N SER A 246 4.13 -6.23 -5.30
CA SER A 246 3.25 -5.07 -5.50
C SER A 246 2.25 -4.90 -4.37
N LEU A 247 1.84 -3.65 -4.10
CA LEU A 247 0.71 -3.33 -3.19
C LEU A 247 -0.66 -3.64 -3.81
N SER A 248 -0.73 -3.90 -5.10
CA SER A 248 -1.94 -4.35 -5.78
C SER A 248 -2.10 -5.88 -5.81
N CYS A 249 -1.20 -6.63 -5.17
CA CYS A 249 -1.28 -8.09 -5.12
C CYS A 249 -2.58 -8.56 -4.47
N GLU A 250 -3.14 -9.65 -5.00
CA GLU A 250 -4.31 -10.30 -4.43
C GLU A 250 -3.96 -11.25 -3.29
N LYS A 251 -2.71 -11.69 -3.21
CA LYS A 251 -2.26 -12.73 -2.28
C LYS A 251 -0.96 -12.36 -1.60
N ILE A 252 -0.92 -12.56 -0.30
CA ILE A 252 0.28 -12.56 0.53
C ILE A 252 0.43 -13.97 1.11
N ASN A 253 1.57 -14.59 0.81
CA ASN A 253 1.92 -15.88 1.37
C ASN A 253 3.36 -15.84 1.89
N ILE A 254 3.50 -15.70 3.21
CA ILE A 254 4.81 -15.67 3.89
C ILE A 254 4.94 -16.97 4.68
N ILE A 255 5.51 -17.99 4.04
CA ILE A 255 5.70 -19.33 4.60
C ILE A 255 7.15 -19.45 5.04
N TYR A 256 7.46 -19.40 6.27
CA TYR A 256 8.81 -19.41 6.85
C TYR A 256 9.53 -18.05 6.89
N GLY A 257 9.83 -17.63 8.07
CA GLY A 257 10.66 -16.47 8.39
C GLY A 257 10.36 -15.94 9.78
N LYS A 258 11.36 -15.42 10.44
CA LYS A 258 11.17 -14.71 11.70
C LYS A 258 10.78 -13.26 11.40
N LEU A 259 9.56 -13.05 10.91
CA LEU A 259 9.05 -11.70 10.70
C LEU A 259 8.85 -10.98 12.04
N GLY A 260 8.31 -11.72 13.04
CA GLY A 260 8.00 -11.22 14.37
C GLY A 260 6.95 -10.10 14.38
N ASP A 261 6.61 -9.60 15.55
CA ASP A 261 5.59 -8.57 15.71
C ASP A 261 5.95 -7.24 15.03
N GLU A 262 7.23 -6.86 15.01
CA GLU A 262 7.68 -5.64 14.35
C GLU A 262 7.50 -5.73 12.83
N GLY A 263 7.94 -6.82 12.22
CA GLY A 263 7.79 -7.02 10.78
C GLY A 263 6.33 -7.15 10.36
N PHE A 264 5.51 -7.80 11.16
CA PHE A 264 4.07 -7.89 10.93
C PHE A 264 3.37 -6.52 11.05
N LYS A 265 3.76 -5.70 12.04
CA LYS A 265 3.28 -4.32 12.16
C LYS A 265 3.59 -3.53 10.89
N HIS A 266 4.84 -3.55 10.41
CA HIS A 266 5.23 -2.87 9.16
C HIS A 266 4.50 -3.43 7.93
N LEU A 267 4.23 -4.75 7.86
CA LEU A 267 3.40 -5.34 6.82
C LEU A 267 1.99 -4.75 6.82
N CYS A 268 1.39 -4.60 8.00
CA CYS A 268 0.04 -4.04 8.15
C CYS A 268 -0.04 -2.53 7.85
N GLU A 269 1.08 -1.80 7.94
CA GLU A 269 1.17 -0.38 7.56
C GLU A 269 1.19 -0.18 6.04
N LEU A 270 1.49 -1.22 5.25
CA LEU A 270 1.43 -1.17 3.80
C LEU A 270 -0.02 -1.10 3.31
N LYS A 271 -0.29 -0.24 2.33
CA LYS A 271 -1.65 0.03 1.84
C LYS A 271 -2.00 -0.89 0.67
N PHE A 272 -2.37 -2.12 0.95
CA PHE A 272 -2.85 -3.05 -0.07
C PHE A 272 -4.22 -2.63 -0.62
N THR A 273 -4.39 -2.71 -1.94
CA THR A 273 -5.62 -2.26 -2.61
C THR A 273 -6.54 -3.40 -3.06
N ASN A 274 -6.01 -4.61 -3.25
CA ASN A 274 -6.74 -5.73 -3.83
C ASN A 274 -6.55 -7.06 -3.08
N LEU A 275 -6.12 -7.01 -1.81
CA LEU A 275 -5.79 -8.22 -1.05
C LEU A 275 -7.03 -9.08 -0.80
N LYS A 276 -6.98 -10.33 -1.29
CA LYS A 276 -8.02 -11.36 -1.12
C LYS A 276 -7.55 -12.50 -0.23
N GLU A 277 -6.25 -12.76 -0.16
CA GLU A 277 -5.68 -13.86 0.59
C GLU A 277 -4.44 -13.41 1.37
N MET A 278 -4.43 -13.65 2.68
CA MET A 278 -3.27 -13.45 3.56
C MET A 278 -3.03 -14.74 4.35
N THR A 279 -1.93 -15.41 4.05
CA THR A 279 -1.52 -16.64 4.74
C THR A 279 -0.10 -16.46 5.27
N ILE A 280 0.04 -16.40 6.58
CA ILE A 280 1.28 -16.06 7.28
C ILE A 280 1.55 -17.01 8.46
N PRO A 281 1.68 -18.32 8.18
CA PRO A 281 1.90 -19.31 9.22
C PRO A 281 3.33 -19.25 9.76
N ASN A 282 3.49 -19.53 11.05
CA ASN A 282 4.79 -19.69 11.69
C ASN A 282 5.81 -18.58 11.41
N ILE A 283 5.35 -17.33 11.46
CA ILE A 283 6.21 -16.15 11.26
C ILE A 283 6.66 -15.50 12.60
N GLY A 284 6.31 -16.11 13.73
CA GLY A 284 6.73 -15.70 15.09
C GLY A 284 6.03 -14.46 15.62
N ILE A 285 4.75 -14.23 15.23
CA ILE A 285 3.93 -13.16 15.78
C ILE A 285 3.19 -13.60 17.05
N THR A 286 2.98 -12.63 17.95
CA THR A 286 2.26 -12.82 19.22
C THR A 286 1.00 -11.97 19.33
N SER A 287 0.76 -11.06 18.39
CA SER A 287 -0.40 -10.18 18.37
C SER A 287 -0.89 -9.89 16.96
N ILE A 288 -2.22 -9.92 16.77
CA ILE A 288 -2.90 -9.52 15.53
C ILE A 288 -3.50 -8.11 15.60
N LYS A 289 -3.21 -7.35 16.65
CA LYS A 289 -3.69 -5.96 16.77
C LYS A 289 -3.34 -5.08 15.56
N PRO A 290 -2.19 -5.22 14.89
CA PRO A 290 -1.88 -4.45 13.69
C PRO A 290 -2.89 -4.62 12.54
N LEU A 291 -3.67 -5.71 12.47
CA LEU A 291 -4.74 -5.87 11.46
C LEU A 291 -5.82 -4.79 11.56
N GLU A 292 -6.03 -4.18 12.73
CA GLU A 292 -7.05 -3.14 12.92
C GLU A 292 -6.86 -1.91 12.02
N GLN A 293 -5.64 -1.67 11.52
CA GLN A 293 -5.33 -0.55 10.60
C GLN A 293 -5.38 -0.92 9.12
N MET A 294 -5.53 -2.21 8.80
CA MET A 294 -5.60 -2.67 7.41
C MET A 294 -7.01 -2.52 6.84
N LYS A 295 -7.07 -2.28 5.53
CA LYS A 295 -8.31 -2.33 4.76
C LYS A 295 -8.49 -3.73 4.18
N LEU A 296 -9.28 -4.58 4.85
CA LEU A 296 -9.45 -6.00 4.51
C LEU A 296 -10.87 -6.33 4.01
N ASP A 297 -11.59 -5.35 3.48
CA ASP A 297 -12.97 -5.49 3.00
C ASP A 297 -13.15 -6.45 1.82
N LYS A 298 -12.07 -6.82 1.14
CA LYS A 298 -12.04 -7.81 0.04
C LYS A 298 -11.43 -9.15 0.45
N LEU A 299 -10.97 -9.30 1.70
CA LEU A 299 -10.25 -10.50 2.12
C LEU A 299 -11.19 -11.70 2.18
N GLU A 300 -10.82 -12.76 1.48
CA GLU A 300 -11.54 -14.04 1.41
C GLU A 300 -10.88 -15.14 2.24
N VAL A 301 -9.56 -15.08 2.41
CA VAL A 301 -8.79 -16.09 3.14
C VAL A 301 -7.83 -15.41 4.12
N LEU A 302 -7.91 -15.80 5.39
CA LEU A 302 -6.96 -15.41 6.44
C LEU A 302 -6.42 -16.65 7.13
N GLY A 303 -5.12 -16.93 6.96
CA GLY A 303 -4.39 -18.02 7.63
C GLY A 303 -3.32 -17.47 8.56
N LEU A 304 -3.45 -17.70 9.85
CA LEU A 304 -2.54 -17.24 10.91
C LEU A 304 -1.92 -18.40 11.71
N CYS A 305 -2.13 -19.64 11.25
CA CYS A 305 -1.76 -20.84 11.99
C CYS A 305 -0.30 -20.90 12.41
N ASP A 306 -0.01 -21.73 13.43
CA ASP A 306 1.33 -21.97 13.96
C ASP A 306 2.04 -20.70 14.51
N ASN A 307 1.27 -19.69 14.93
CA ASN A 307 1.76 -18.53 15.67
C ASN A 307 1.29 -18.59 17.14
N ILE A 308 1.94 -17.89 18.06
CA ILE A 308 1.53 -17.89 19.47
C ILE A 308 0.69 -16.65 19.75
N ILE A 309 -0.60 -16.69 19.40
CA ILE A 309 -1.53 -15.54 19.50
C ILE A 309 -2.75 -15.92 20.35
N PRO A 310 -2.66 -15.88 21.67
CA PRO A 310 -3.78 -16.27 22.52
C PRO A 310 -4.95 -15.24 22.52
N ASP A 311 -4.66 -13.99 22.20
CA ASP A 311 -5.66 -12.91 22.13
C ASP A 311 -6.08 -12.63 20.68
N ILE A 312 -7.30 -13.04 20.35
CA ILE A 312 -7.93 -12.82 19.03
C ILE A 312 -9.02 -11.74 19.05
N THR A 313 -9.15 -10.98 20.14
CA THR A 313 -10.13 -9.89 20.29
C THR A 313 -10.04 -8.81 19.18
N PRO A 314 -8.88 -8.53 18.57
CA PRO A 314 -8.79 -7.58 17.46
C PRO A 314 -9.62 -7.96 16.24
N LEU A 315 -9.97 -9.25 16.03
CA LEU A 315 -10.83 -9.68 14.92
C LEU A 315 -12.19 -8.96 14.90
N SER A 316 -12.71 -8.54 16.08
CA SER A 316 -13.98 -7.82 16.18
C SER A 316 -13.94 -6.40 15.63
N LYS A 317 -12.74 -5.85 15.38
CA LYS A 317 -12.54 -4.48 14.91
C LYS A 317 -12.16 -4.41 13.43
N VAL A 318 -11.93 -5.56 12.80
CA VAL A 318 -11.51 -5.65 11.40
C VAL A 318 -12.71 -5.96 10.50
N ASN A 319 -12.88 -5.18 9.43
CA ASN A 319 -13.93 -5.43 8.44
C ASN A 319 -13.48 -6.48 7.42
N MET A 320 -13.94 -7.73 7.58
CA MET A 320 -13.66 -8.88 6.69
C MET A 320 -14.95 -9.54 6.22
N LYS A 321 -15.89 -8.76 5.69
CA LYS A 321 -17.23 -9.24 5.26
C LYS A 321 -17.21 -10.28 4.13
N GLU A 322 -16.14 -10.35 3.36
CA GLU A 322 -15.97 -11.33 2.27
C GLU A 322 -15.25 -12.61 2.72
N LEU A 323 -14.88 -12.72 4.02
CA LEU A 323 -14.08 -13.83 4.53
C LEU A 323 -14.82 -15.18 4.38
N LYS A 324 -14.16 -16.13 3.72
CA LYS A 324 -14.63 -17.49 3.46
C LYS A 324 -13.86 -18.54 4.25
N LEU A 325 -12.57 -18.31 4.48
CA LEU A 325 -11.71 -19.22 5.22
C LEU A 325 -10.93 -18.46 6.31
N LEU A 326 -11.04 -18.96 7.54
CA LEU A 326 -10.27 -18.48 8.69
C LEU A 326 -9.55 -19.67 9.34
N ASP A 327 -8.21 -19.66 9.29
CA ASP A 327 -7.39 -20.66 9.95
C ASP A 327 -6.64 -20.05 11.14
N LEU A 328 -7.04 -20.46 12.33
CA LEU A 328 -6.50 -20.06 13.62
C LEU A 328 -5.92 -21.28 14.38
N SER A 329 -5.48 -22.30 13.66
CA SER A 329 -4.94 -23.50 14.29
C SER A 329 -3.56 -23.27 14.92
N SER A 330 -3.24 -24.01 15.96
CA SER A 330 -1.93 -23.97 16.66
C SER A 330 -1.54 -22.58 17.16
N MET A 331 -2.47 -21.84 17.80
CA MET A 331 -2.24 -20.45 18.22
C MET A 331 -2.30 -20.25 19.76
N ASN A 332 -2.46 -21.32 20.54
CA ASN A 332 -2.67 -21.27 22.00
C ASN A 332 -3.95 -20.52 22.43
N ILE A 333 -4.97 -20.48 21.58
CA ILE A 333 -6.26 -19.84 21.86
C ILE A 333 -7.04 -20.67 22.91
N SER A 334 -7.56 -19.98 23.93
CA SER A 334 -8.48 -20.56 24.92
C SER A 334 -9.85 -19.89 24.94
N ASP A 335 -9.92 -18.61 24.60
CA ASP A 335 -11.14 -17.82 24.56
C ASP A 335 -11.52 -17.44 23.12
N ILE A 336 -12.73 -17.86 22.74
CA ILE A 336 -13.32 -17.56 21.43
C ILE A 336 -14.57 -16.69 21.54
N SER A 337 -14.81 -16.06 22.69
CA SER A 337 -15.98 -15.20 22.93
C SER A 337 -16.08 -14.01 21.96
N VAL A 338 -14.97 -13.58 21.37
CA VAL A 338 -14.92 -12.52 20.35
C VAL A 338 -15.82 -12.81 19.14
N PHE A 339 -16.09 -14.10 18.86
CA PHE A 339 -16.93 -14.47 17.72
C PHE A 339 -18.40 -14.05 17.86
N GLU A 340 -18.88 -13.67 19.04
CA GLU A 340 -20.16 -13.00 19.22
C GLU A 340 -20.23 -11.64 18.52
N LYS A 341 -19.07 -10.98 18.33
CA LYS A 341 -18.95 -9.61 17.82
C LYS A 341 -18.46 -9.51 16.39
N VAL A 342 -18.03 -10.62 15.77
CA VAL A 342 -17.56 -10.61 14.39
C VAL A 342 -18.72 -10.77 13.41
N ASN A 343 -18.57 -10.18 12.22
CA ASN A 343 -19.53 -10.34 11.13
C ASN A 343 -18.87 -11.08 9.95
N PHE A 344 -18.88 -12.42 10.01
CA PHE A 344 -18.33 -13.29 8.99
C PHE A 344 -19.42 -14.06 8.25
N GLU A 345 -20.39 -13.35 7.65
CA GLU A 345 -21.58 -13.95 7.01
C GLU A 345 -21.27 -14.92 5.88
N LYS A 346 -20.10 -14.78 5.23
CA LYS A 346 -19.67 -15.64 4.12
C LYS A 346 -18.69 -16.75 4.54
N LEU A 347 -18.45 -16.91 5.85
CA LEU A 347 -17.47 -17.88 6.34
C LEU A 347 -17.93 -19.31 6.01
N GLU A 348 -17.11 -20.01 5.24
CA GLU A 348 -17.34 -21.39 4.83
C GLU A 348 -16.50 -22.37 5.65
N LYS A 349 -15.29 -21.99 6.05
CA LYS A 349 -14.36 -22.83 6.79
C LYS A 349 -13.74 -22.10 7.97
N LEU A 350 -13.83 -22.72 9.15
CA LEU A 350 -13.25 -22.23 10.39
C LEU A 350 -12.44 -23.34 11.07
N ASN A 351 -11.14 -23.09 11.23
CA ASN A 351 -10.21 -24.02 11.82
C ASN A 351 -9.65 -23.49 13.15
N PHE A 352 -9.92 -24.19 14.24
CA PHE A 352 -9.38 -23.99 15.59
C PHE A 352 -8.56 -25.18 16.09
N GLY A 353 -8.11 -26.05 15.22
CA GLY A 353 -7.34 -27.24 15.63
C GLY A 353 -6.09 -26.88 16.43
N TYR A 354 -5.64 -27.77 17.32
CA TYR A 354 -4.43 -27.61 18.15
C TYR A 354 -4.42 -26.32 19.00
N ASN A 355 -5.52 -26.07 19.71
CA ASN A 355 -5.64 -24.94 20.64
C ASN A 355 -5.97 -25.40 22.07
N ASN A 356 -6.27 -24.46 22.96
CA ASN A 356 -6.59 -24.70 24.36
C ASN A 356 -8.08 -24.45 24.68
N ILE A 357 -8.97 -24.59 23.68
CA ILE A 357 -10.39 -24.24 23.80
C ILE A 357 -11.11 -25.32 24.60
N SER A 358 -11.87 -24.91 25.62
CA SER A 358 -12.74 -25.77 26.41
C SER A 358 -14.21 -25.34 26.37
N ASP A 359 -14.47 -24.05 26.20
CA ASP A 359 -15.80 -23.46 26.11
C ASP A 359 -16.10 -23.03 24.67
N ILE A 360 -17.20 -23.57 24.13
CA ILE A 360 -17.72 -23.27 22.79
C ILE A 360 -19.13 -22.68 22.84
N SER A 361 -19.58 -22.20 24.01
CA SER A 361 -20.92 -21.63 24.23
C SER A 361 -21.24 -20.46 23.30
N VAL A 362 -20.22 -19.69 22.88
CA VAL A 362 -20.36 -18.58 21.94
C VAL A 362 -20.98 -19.00 20.59
N LEU A 363 -20.88 -20.27 20.22
CA LEU A 363 -21.39 -20.77 18.92
C LEU A 363 -22.91 -20.60 18.77
N GLU A 364 -23.69 -20.50 19.84
CA GLU A 364 -25.14 -20.24 19.74
C GLU A 364 -25.47 -18.80 19.30
N LYS A 365 -24.48 -17.88 19.43
CA LYS A 365 -24.63 -16.45 19.15
C LYS A 365 -24.05 -16.03 17.79
N VAL A 366 -23.31 -16.92 17.14
CA VAL A 366 -22.66 -16.60 15.85
C VAL A 366 -23.62 -16.78 14.68
N ASN A 367 -23.45 -15.95 13.64
CA ASN A 367 -24.25 -15.98 12.42
C ASN A 367 -23.44 -16.53 11.22
N PHE A 368 -23.09 -17.84 11.27
CA PHE A 368 -22.29 -18.48 10.24
C PHE A 368 -23.17 -19.30 9.26
N LYS A 369 -24.00 -18.60 8.47
CA LYS A 369 -24.97 -19.23 7.54
C LYS A 369 -24.34 -20.06 6.43
N GLU A 370 -23.13 -19.71 6.02
CA GLU A 370 -22.42 -20.37 4.94
C GLU A 370 -21.44 -21.44 5.42
N LEU A 371 -21.32 -21.67 6.74
CA LEU A 371 -20.31 -22.55 7.32
C LEU A 371 -20.52 -24.00 6.87
N LYS A 372 -19.49 -24.57 6.23
CA LYS A 372 -19.42 -25.94 5.71
C LYS A 372 -18.47 -26.82 6.53
N GLU A 373 -17.41 -26.23 7.07
CA GLU A 373 -16.38 -26.96 7.80
C GLU A 373 -16.03 -26.24 9.10
N LEU A 374 -16.15 -26.97 10.23
CA LEU A 374 -15.80 -26.49 11.56
C LEU A 374 -14.87 -27.51 12.21
N ASP A 375 -13.64 -27.07 12.49
CA ASP A 375 -12.61 -27.92 13.04
C ASP A 375 -12.15 -27.44 14.42
N PHE A 376 -12.34 -28.31 15.43
CA PHE A 376 -11.86 -28.14 16.80
C PHE A 376 -10.95 -29.29 17.24
N HIS A 377 -10.32 -30.01 16.32
CA HIS A 377 -9.49 -31.13 16.72
C HIS A 377 -8.34 -30.71 17.66
N ASN A 378 -7.97 -31.62 18.57
CA ASN A 378 -6.92 -31.39 19.55
C ASN A 378 -7.14 -30.12 20.38
N ASN A 379 -8.22 -30.11 21.15
CA ASN A 379 -8.61 -29.10 22.11
C ASN A 379 -9.02 -29.74 23.45
N PHE A 380 -9.64 -29.01 24.37
CA PHE A 380 -10.06 -29.47 25.67
C PHE A 380 -11.59 -29.48 25.86
N ILE A 381 -12.36 -29.55 24.78
CA ILE A 381 -13.82 -29.48 24.79
C ILE A 381 -14.40 -30.75 25.40
N SER A 382 -15.25 -30.59 26.43
CA SER A 382 -15.96 -31.69 27.09
C SER A 382 -17.48 -31.61 26.95
N ASP A 383 -18.02 -30.40 26.85
CA ASP A 383 -19.45 -30.13 26.68
C ASP A 383 -19.76 -29.61 25.27
N ILE A 384 -20.67 -30.29 24.58
CA ILE A 384 -21.13 -29.93 23.23
C ILE A 384 -22.62 -29.59 23.20
N LYS A 385 -23.26 -29.33 24.35
CA LYS A 385 -24.70 -29.03 24.44
C LYS A 385 -25.11 -27.82 23.61
N VAL A 386 -24.22 -26.85 23.45
CA VAL A 386 -24.44 -25.67 22.62
C VAL A 386 -24.88 -26.01 21.19
N LEU A 387 -24.51 -27.20 20.68
CA LEU A 387 -24.86 -27.63 19.34
C LEU A 387 -26.36 -27.80 19.10
N GLU A 388 -27.19 -27.89 20.17
CA GLU A 388 -28.65 -27.87 20.03
C GLU A 388 -29.19 -26.55 19.49
N ASN A 389 -28.50 -25.46 19.80
CA ASN A 389 -28.95 -24.09 19.56
C ASN A 389 -28.25 -23.44 18.37
N VAL A 390 -27.26 -24.09 17.75
CA VAL A 390 -26.52 -23.51 16.61
C VAL A 390 -27.30 -23.64 15.30
N HIS A 391 -27.17 -22.65 14.42
CA HIS A 391 -27.87 -22.60 13.14
C HIS A 391 -26.86 -22.73 11.97
N PHE A 392 -26.13 -23.85 11.91
CA PHE A 392 -25.18 -24.14 10.83
C PHE A 392 -25.86 -24.96 9.74
N GLU A 393 -26.70 -24.28 8.93
CA GLU A 393 -27.56 -24.93 7.96
C GLU A 393 -26.81 -25.69 6.85
N LYS A 394 -25.58 -25.28 6.53
CA LYS A 394 -24.75 -25.85 5.46
C LYS A 394 -23.58 -26.70 5.94
N LEU A 395 -23.49 -26.98 7.25
CA LEU A 395 -22.36 -27.70 7.82
C LEU A 395 -22.27 -29.15 7.24
N GLU A 396 -21.11 -29.45 6.66
CA GLU A 396 -20.77 -30.73 6.05
C GLU A 396 -19.73 -31.49 6.87
N ILE A 397 -18.78 -30.84 7.48
CA ILE A 397 -17.70 -31.45 8.26
C ILE A 397 -17.64 -30.83 9.64
N LEU A 398 -17.73 -31.67 10.67
CA LEU A 398 -17.55 -31.27 12.07
C LEU A 398 -16.49 -32.17 12.70
N ASN A 399 -15.37 -31.59 13.10
CA ASN A 399 -14.23 -32.30 13.64
C ASN A 399 -13.99 -31.92 15.11
N PHE A 400 -14.20 -32.91 15.98
CA PHE A 400 -13.88 -32.85 17.41
C PHE A 400 -12.90 -33.97 17.82
N ASN A 401 -12.09 -34.48 16.90
CA ASN A 401 -11.07 -35.47 17.25
C ASN A 401 -10.15 -34.92 18.36
N MET A 402 -9.67 -35.81 19.24
CA MET A 402 -8.70 -35.45 20.30
C MET A 402 -9.21 -34.35 21.24
N ASN A 403 -10.41 -34.57 21.80
CA ASN A 403 -11.02 -33.73 22.81
C ASN A 403 -11.35 -34.51 24.08
N LYS A 404 -12.16 -33.99 24.98
CA LYS A 404 -12.55 -34.60 26.26
C LYS A 404 -14.06 -34.90 26.31
N ILE A 405 -14.73 -35.08 25.17
CA ILE A 405 -16.17 -35.26 25.09
C ILE A 405 -16.54 -36.61 25.69
N THR A 406 -17.53 -36.59 26.60
CA THR A 406 -18.03 -37.82 27.26
C THR A 406 -19.46 -38.16 26.85
N ASP A 407 -20.32 -37.15 26.62
CA ASP A 407 -21.72 -37.25 26.29
C ASP A 407 -22.01 -36.71 24.87
N ILE A 408 -22.56 -37.58 24.03
CA ILE A 408 -22.99 -37.25 22.67
C ILE A 408 -24.50 -37.38 22.47
N ASN A 409 -25.27 -37.57 23.54
CA ASN A 409 -26.73 -37.73 23.49
C ASN A 409 -27.45 -36.50 22.91
N ILE A 410 -26.79 -35.35 22.98
CA ILE A 410 -27.21 -34.08 22.42
C ILE A 410 -27.42 -34.16 20.90
N LEU A 411 -26.65 -35.01 20.20
CA LEU A 411 -26.71 -35.13 18.76
C LEU A 411 -28.08 -35.62 18.24
N ASP A 412 -28.96 -36.13 19.11
CA ASP A 412 -30.33 -36.46 18.77
C ASP A 412 -31.19 -35.24 18.43
N ASN A 413 -30.83 -34.08 18.98
CA ASN A 413 -31.58 -32.80 18.87
C ASN A 413 -30.97 -31.86 17.80
N VAL A 414 -29.76 -32.12 17.37
CA VAL A 414 -29.02 -31.27 16.44
C VAL A 414 -29.59 -31.35 15.01
N GLN A 415 -29.66 -30.21 14.31
CA GLN A 415 -30.30 -30.06 13.00
C GLN A 415 -29.32 -29.90 11.83
N PHE A 416 -28.24 -30.69 11.79
CA PHE A 416 -27.24 -30.60 10.69
C PHE A 416 -27.68 -31.40 9.46
N LYS A 417 -28.50 -30.78 8.59
CA LYS A 417 -29.11 -31.42 7.43
C LYS A 417 -28.12 -31.92 6.37
N PHE A 418 -26.95 -31.25 6.30
CA PHE A 418 -25.94 -31.51 5.27
C PHE A 418 -24.69 -32.20 5.81
N LEU A 419 -24.63 -32.53 7.10
CA LEU A 419 -23.46 -33.15 7.73
C LEU A 419 -23.12 -34.48 7.05
N ARG A 420 -21.90 -34.55 6.51
CA ARG A 420 -21.30 -35.70 5.84
C ARG A 420 -20.26 -36.40 6.69
N GLN A 421 -19.49 -35.59 7.46
CA GLN A 421 -18.42 -36.13 8.30
C GLN A 421 -18.55 -35.63 9.74
N LEU A 422 -18.58 -36.56 10.68
CA LEU A 422 -18.52 -36.32 12.11
C LEU A 422 -17.33 -37.08 12.69
N LEU A 423 -16.31 -36.35 13.13
CA LEU A 423 -15.04 -36.91 13.58
C LEU A 423 -14.92 -36.75 15.10
N LEU A 424 -14.91 -37.84 15.84
CA LEU A 424 -14.93 -37.90 17.30
C LEU A 424 -13.88 -38.90 17.85
N ASN A 425 -12.83 -39.23 17.08
CA ASN A 425 -11.75 -40.08 17.57
C ASN A 425 -11.03 -39.51 18.78
N ASN A 426 -10.48 -40.33 19.64
CA ASN A 426 -9.69 -39.93 20.79
C ASN A 426 -10.46 -38.94 21.71
N ASN A 427 -11.65 -39.37 22.14
CA ASN A 427 -12.46 -38.72 23.14
C ASN A 427 -12.75 -39.68 24.31
N ASN A 428 -13.62 -39.31 25.25
CA ASN A 428 -13.98 -40.09 26.42
C ASN A 428 -15.41 -40.64 26.35
N ILE A 429 -15.96 -40.81 25.12
CA ILE A 429 -17.34 -41.21 24.90
C ILE A 429 -17.55 -42.66 25.38
N SER A 430 -18.52 -42.87 26.28
CA SER A 430 -18.83 -44.19 26.89
C SER A 430 -20.25 -44.66 26.66
N ASP A 431 -21.19 -43.82 26.25
CA ASP A 431 -22.58 -44.17 25.98
C ASP A 431 -23.05 -43.65 24.61
N VAL A 432 -23.67 -44.55 23.86
CA VAL A 432 -24.17 -44.29 22.51
C VAL A 432 -25.61 -44.81 22.32
N LYS A 433 -26.32 -45.12 23.41
CA LYS A 433 -27.65 -45.71 23.34
C LYS A 433 -28.68 -44.86 22.63
N LYS A 434 -28.52 -43.52 22.67
CA LYS A 434 -29.43 -42.58 22.01
C LYS A 434 -29.05 -42.27 20.57
N PHE A 435 -27.88 -42.72 20.09
CA PHE A 435 -27.41 -42.46 18.71
C PHE A 435 -28.39 -42.95 17.62
N ASN A 436 -29.38 -43.75 17.99
CA ASN A 436 -30.43 -44.24 17.08
C ASN A 436 -31.38 -43.14 16.56
N LYS A 437 -31.51 -42.04 17.27
CA LYS A 437 -32.42 -40.92 16.93
C LYS A 437 -31.80 -39.89 16.07
N VAL A 438 -30.45 -39.91 15.91
CA VAL A 438 -29.70 -38.93 15.14
C VAL A 438 -30.20 -38.88 13.69
N LYS A 439 -30.49 -37.64 13.22
CA LYS A 439 -31.15 -37.40 11.93
C LYS A 439 -30.17 -36.93 10.81
N PHE A 440 -28.92 -37.33 10.88
CA PHE A 440 -27.94 -36.96 9.85
C PHE A 440 -28.16 -37.75 8.57
N ARG A 441 -29.02 -37.24 7.68
CA ARG A 441 -29.43 -37.96 6.45
C ARG A 441 -28.31 -38.09 5.41
N LYS A 442 -27.30 -37.29 5.46
CA LYS A 442 -26.17 -37.23 4.51
C LYS A 442 -24.85 -37.74 5.11
N LEU A 443 -24.86 -38.31 6.32
CA LEU A 443 -23.62 -38.72 6.99
C LEU A 443 -22.97 -39.89 6.24
N GLU A 444 -21.77 -39.67 5.73
CA GLU A 444 -20.93 -40.62 5.00
C GLU A 444 -19.82 -41.18 5.89
N LYS A 445 -19.34 -40.39 6.85
CA LYS A 445 -18.21 -40.75 7.70
C LYS A 445 -18.50 -40.42 9.16
N LEU A 446 -18.42 -41.43 10.03
CA LEU A 446 -18.44 -41.32 11.50
C LEU A 446 -17.18 -41.97 12.05
N GLU A 447 -16.38 -41.22 12.78
CA GLU A 447 -15.17 -41.72 13.44
C GLU A 447 -15.33 -41.69 14.97
N LEU A 448 -15.16 -42.84 15.62
CA LEU A 448 -15.28 -43.03 17.07
C LEU A 448 -14.13 -43.84 17.67
N LYS A 449 -12.99 -43.99 16.96
CA LYS A 449 -11.83 -44.77 17.45
C LYS A 449 -11.26 -44.14 18.72
N ASN A 450 -10.70 -44.99 19.58
CA ASN A 450 -10.05 -44.56 20.83
C ASN A 450 -11.01 -43.77 21.74
N ASN A 451 -12.24 -44.32 21.92
CA ASN A 451 -13.21 -43.90 22.91
C ASN A 451 -13.44 -45.02 23.92
N ASN A 452 -14.22 -44.77 25.00
CA ASN A 452 -14.54 -45.74 26.02
C ASN A 452 -15.77 -46.61 25.63
N LEU A 453 -15.86 -47.02 24.34
CA LEU A 453 -16.96 -47.81 23.80
C LEU A 453 -16.62 -49.27 23.73
N SER A 454 -17.55 -50.13 24.14
CA SER A 454 -17.43 -51.59 23.94
C SER A 454 -17.58 -51.97 22.45
N TYR A 455 -17.07 -53.11 22.08
CA TYR A 455 -17.26 -53.68 20.74
C TYR A 455 -18.73 -53.79 20.32
N GLU A 456 -19.60 -54.21 21.24
CA GLU A 456 -21.03 -54.31 20.99
C GLU A 456 -21.71 -52.96 20.75
N GLN A 457 -21.29 -51.91 21.45
CA GLN A 457 -21.77 -50.54 21.22
C GLN A 457 -21.35 -50.02 19.84
N ILE A 458 -20.11 -50.26 19.45
CA ILE A 458 -19.59 -49.89 18.12
C ILE A 458 -20.37 -50.64 17.03
N LYS A 459 -20.53 -51.94 17.15
CA LYS A 459 -21.30 -52.77 16.22
C LYS A 459 -22.75 -52.31 16.09
N TYR A 460 -23.35 -51.92 17.21
CA TYR A 460 -24.71 -51.42 17.27
C TYR A 460 -24.87 -50.08 16.50
N ILE A 461 -23.94 -49.13 16.67
CA ILE A 461 -23.93 -47.89 15.93
C ILE A 461 -23.88 -48.15 14.42
N PHE A 462 -22.92 -48.96 13.97
CA PHE A 462 -22.73 -49.22 12.55
C PHE A 462 -23.89 -50.02 11.95
N ALA A 463 -24.52 -50.91 12.69
CA ALA A 463 -25.72 -51.63 12.23
C ALA A 463 -26.91 -50.70 12.02
N ASN A 464 -27.11 -49.74 12.95
CA ASN A 464 -28.19 -48.76 12.86
C ASN A 464 -27.96 -47.68 11.79
N LEU A 465 -26.71 -47.27 11.58
CA LEU A 465 -26.36 -46.38 10.48
C LEU A 465 -26.56 -47.06 9.13
N LYS A 466 -26.04 -48.27 8.93
CA LYS A 466 -26.23 -49.05 7.67
C LYS A 466 -27.70 -49.24 7.30
N SER A 467 -28.58 -49.51 8.26
CA SER A 467 -30.01 -49.68 8.01
C SER A 467 -30.72 -48.39 7.55
N LYS A 468 -30.13 -47.21 7.79
CA LYS A 468 -30.68 -45.89 7.39
C LYS A 468 -30.10 -45.37 6.07
N PHE A 469 -28.88 -45.77 5.70
CA PHE A 469 -28.15 -45.22 4.53
C PHE A 469 -28.28 -46.10 3.27
N PHE A 470 -28.76 -47.36 3.39
CA PHE A 470 -28.94 -48.28 2.27
C PHE A 470 -30.42 -48.59 1.95
N LYS A 471 -31.33 -47.63 2.23
CA LYS A 471 -32.72 -47.68 1.73
C LYS A 471 -32.93 -46.70 0.61
#